data_51497405c2bec647f540b1ba14ab39fc
#
_entry.id   51497405c2bec647f540b1ba14ab39fc
#
_cell.length_a   1.000
_cell.length_b   1.000
_cell.length_c   1.000
_cell.angle_alpha   90.00
_cell.angle_beta   90.00
_cell.angle_gamma   90.00
#
_symmetry.space_group_name_H-M   'P 1'
#
loop_
_entity.id
_entity.type
_entity.pdbx_description
1 polymer ?
#
loop_
_entity_poly.entity_id
_entity_poly.type
_entity_poly.pdbx_seq_one_letter_code
_entity_poly.pdbx_strand_id
1 'polypeptide(L)'
;MRLRPILKKAEGAVISPRVQQQVPSKPSIWLVAACLLAVYVIWGTTYFAIKVGIEGAPPFFLVGTRFVVAGALLLGWQGLRGRPMPSAKQWRGAALVGFLLLVVGNGGVAVAEHWVSSGATVALISVMPLATALWSGAFGQWPRRMEWGAIALGGVGAAVMLTGRDLQGSVVGTLVILLGTTCWSLGTVLARRIDIPHGPTGFGAEMLTAGLLALMVSVALGEHWVLPDSPRVWWAWVYLVLFGSVIAFSAYRFVVERVSPTLASTYAYVNPPVALCVGWWLGNESFSPNILLGLPIVLGAVALHAWVQARDHSQSAQVTSLEPQPDGERRQTKKRLAA
;
A
#
# COMPACT_ATOMS: atom_id res chain seq x y z
N MET A 1 -47.10 -11.94 -34.59
CA MET A 1 -47.26 -10.73 -33.81
C MET A 1 -45.96 -9.92 -33.92
N ARG A 2 -46.04 -8.66 -34.41
CA ARG A 2 -44.90 -7.93 -35.03
C ARG A 2 -43.96 -7.28 -34.00
N LEU A 3 -42.67 -7.62 -34.09
CA LEU A 3 -41.55 -7.02 -33.24
C LEU A 3 -40.66 -6.06 -34.07
N ARG A 4 -41.22 -5.28 -34.98
CA ARG A 4 -40.44 -4.38 -35.87
C ARG A 4 -40.42 -2.88 -35.56
N PRO A 5 -40.98 -2.30 -34.48
CA PRO A 5 -40.82 -0.86 -34.26
C PRO A 5 -39.76 -0.45 -33.21
N ILE A 6 -39.07 -1.36 -32.50
CA ILE A 6 -38.12 -0.96 -31.42
C ILE A 6 -36.70 -0.72 -31.96
N LEU A 7 -36.34 -1.27 -33.12
CA LEU A 7 -34.98 -1.17 -33.66
C LEU A 7 -34.73 0.12 -34.49
N LYS A 8 -35.76 0.91 -34.80
CA LYS A 8 -35.61 2.12 -35.62
C LYS A 8 -35.34 3.41 -34.84
N LYS A 9 -35.29 3.34 -33.47
CA LYS A 9 -35.04 4.52 -32.62
C LYS A 9 -33.58 4.63 -32.12
N ALA A 10 -32.71 3.72 -32.51
CA ALA A 10 -31.30 3.71 -32.11
C ALA A 10 -30.31 4.25 -33.16
N GLU A 11 -30.79 4.60 -34.35
CA GLU A 11 -29.93 5.09 -35.45
C GLU A 11 -29.68 6.60 -35.47
N GLY A 12 -30.21 7.35 -34.50
CA GLY A 12 -30.05 8.82 -34.44
C GLY A 12 -29.18 9.36 -33.30
N ALA A 13 -28.51 8.52 -32.54
CA ALA A 13 -27.55 9.00 -31.51
C ALA A 13 -26.25 9.42 -32.23
N VAL A 14 -26.11 10.71 -32.47
CA VAL A 14 -24.84 11.34 -32.86
C VAL A 14 -23.82 10.96 -31.77
N ILE A 15 -22.91 10.06 -32.12
CA ILE A 15 -21.75 9.71 -31.29
C ILE A 15 -20.95 11.00 -31.14
N SER A 16 -21.04 11.63 -29.98
CA SER A 16 -20.19 12.78 -29.65
C SER A 16 -18.72 12.39 -29.87
N PRO A 17 -17.89 13.31 -30.42
CA PRO A 17 -16.50 13.02 -30.71
C PRO A 17 -15.84 12.48 -29.46
N ARG A 18 -15.27 11.26 -29.55
CA ARG A 18 -14.45 10.65 -28.51
C ARG A 18 -13.50 11.71 -28.01
N VAL A 19 -13.65 12.10 -26.75
CA VAL A 19 -12.58 12.78 -26.03
C VAL A 19 -11.35 11.91 -26.26
N GLN A 20 -10.43 12.38 -27.11
CA GLN A 20 -9.12 11.77 -27.28
C GLN A 20 -8.51 11.75 -25.87
N GLN A 21 -8.57 10.60 -25.21
CA GLN A 21 -7.77 10.37 -24.04
C GLN A 21 -6.33 10.58 -24.50
N GLN A 22 -5.76 11.71 -24.16
CA GLN A 22 -4.35 11.98 -24.34
C GLN A 22 -3.62 10.82 -23.66
N VAL A 23 -3.02 9.95 -24.46
CA VAL A 23 -2.13 8.89 -23.98
C VAL A 23 -1.04 9.63 -23.20
N PRO A 24 -0.95 9.44 -21.87
CA PRO A 24 0.05 10.16 -21.10
C PRO A 24 1.43 9.84 -21.69
N SER A 25 2.22 10.86 -21.96
CA SER A 25 3.60 10.70 -22.42
C SER A 25 4.30 9.74 -21.48
N LYS A 26 5.11 8.79 -22.02
CA LYS A 26 5.87 7.84 -21.19
C LYS A 26 6.61 8.64 -20.12
N PRO A 27 6.42 8.31 -18.82
CA PRO A 27 7.06 9.07 -17.77
C PRO A 27 8.58 8.97 -17.92
N SER A 28 9.29 10.06 -17.59
CA SER A 28 10.75 10.00 -17.53
C SER A 28 11.18 8.89 -16.58
N ILE A 29 12.11 8.04 -17.03
CA ILE A 29 12.68 6.97 -16.20
C ILE A 29 13.27 7.51 -14.91
N TRP A 30 13.85 8.71 -14.95
CA TRP A 30 14.41 9.41 -13.80
C TRP A 30 13.35 9.80 -12.77
N LEU A 31 12.15 10.20 -13.22
CA LEU A 31 11.06 10.52 -12.32
C LEU A 31 10.49 9.26 -11.66
N VAL A 32 10.39 8.14 -12.39
CA VAL A 32 10.00 6.85 -11.83
C VAL A 32 11.02 6.40 -10.79
N ALA A 33 12.32 6.48 -11.12
CA ALA A 33 13.40 6.10 -10.21
C ALA A 33 13.41 6.98 -8.94
N ALA A 34 13.22 8.30 -9.09
CA ALA A 34 13.14 9.22 -7.96
C ALA A 34 11.93 8.91 -7.04
N CYS A 35 10.77 8.61 -7.62
CA CYS A 35 9.58 8.22 -6.84
C CYS A 35 9.78 6.87 -6.13
N LEU A 36 10.39 5.87 -6.78
CA LEU A 36 10.73 4.60 -6.15
C LEU A 36 11.72 4.81 -4.99
N LEU A 37 12.79 5.56 -5.23
CA LEU A 37 13.77 5.89 -4.19
C LEU A 37 13.13 6.63 -3.01
N ALA A 38 12.25 7.58 -3.29
CA ALA A 38 11.50 8.29 -2.26
C ALA A 38 10.67 7.32 -1.40
N VAL A 39 9.95 6.38 -2.03
CA VAL A 39 9.17 5.36 -1.31
C VAL A 39 10.08 4.46 -0.47
N TYR A 40 11.21 4.01 -1.02
CA TYR A 40 12.14 3.12 -0.33
C TYR A 40 12.76 3.78 0.91
N VAL A 41 13.28 4.99 0.75
CA VAL A 41 13.95 5.69 1.84
C VAL A 41 12.91 6.19 2.85
N ILE A 42 11.87 6.87 2.38
CA ILE A 42 10.92 7.51 3.29
C ILE A 42 10.14 6.46 4.10
N TRP A 43 9.56 5.44 3.47
CA TRP A 43 8.83 4.43 4.22
C TRP A 43 9.76 3.55 5.06
N GLY A 44 10.98 3.26 4.59
CA GLY A 44 11.97 2.56 5.40
C GLY A 44 12.33 3.30 6.69
N THR A 45 12.39 4.63 6.64
CA THR A 45 12.72 5.46 7.80
C THR A 45 11.51 5.83 8.68
N THR A 46 10.26 5.63 8.19
CA THR A 46 9.05 5.96 8.97
C THR A 46 8.90 5.15 10.24
N TYR A 47 9.38 3.93 10.29
CA TYR A 47 9.33 3.09 11.49
C TYR A 47 10.15 3.71 12.62
N PHE A 48 11.37 4.13 12.34
CA PHE A 48 12.17 4.86 13.31
C PHE A 48 11.54 6.21 13.72
N ALA A 49 10.93 6.92 12.77
CA ALA A 49 10.23 8.17 13.09
C ALA A 49 8.99 7.94 13.96
N ILE A 50 8.26 6.82 13.76
CA ILE A 50 7.15 6.41 14.65
C ILE A 50 7.70 6.11 16.05
N LYS A 51 8.80 5.34 16.15
CA LYS A 51 9.47 5.04 17.41
C LYS A 51 9.81 6.31 18.20
N VAL A 52 10.40 7.30 17.54
CA VAL A 52 10.67 8.61 18.14
C VAL A 52 9.38 9.35 18.52
N GLY A 53 8.36 9.29 17.65
CA GLY A 53 7.07 9.96 17.89
C GLY A 53 6.37 9.48 19.16
N ILE A 54 6.39 8.17 19.41
CA ILE A 54 5.75 7.58 20.60
C ILE A 54 6.54 7.80 21.91
N GLU A 55 7.78 8.32 21.86
CA GLU A 55 8.49 8.75 23.06
C GLU A 55 7.78 9.91 23.77
N GLY A 56 7.01 10.73 23.04
CA GLY A 56 6.36 11.91 23.61
C GLY A 56 4.88 12.07 23.23
N ALA A 57 4.29 11.13 22.50
CA ALA A 57 2.88 11.17 22.15
C ALA A 57 2.28 9.75 22.19
N PRO A 58 1.05 9.59 22.70
CA PRO A 58 0.36 8.29 22.66
C PRO A 58 0.19 7.77 21.24
N PRO A 59 0.23 6.44 21.01
CA PRO A 59 0.23 5.85 19.68
C PRO A 59 -0.91 6.28 18.77
N PHE A 60 -2.14 6.18 19.22
CA PHE A 60 -3.31 6.52 18.41
C PHE A 60 -3.50 8.03 18.26
N PHE A 61 -3.07 8.83 19.25
CA PHE A 61 -3.01 10.28 19.12
C PHE A 61 -1.99 10.70 18.05
N LEU A 62 -0.77 10.13 18.07
CA LEU A 62 0.25 10.38 17.05
C LEU A 62 -0.27 10.03 15.64
N VAL A 63 -0.79 8.82 15.47
CA VAL A 63 -1.30 8.32 14.19
C VAL A 63 -2.51 9.14 13.73
N GLY A 64 -3.41 9.46 14.64
CA GLY A 64 -4.62 10.22 14.36
C GLY A 64 -4.34 11.63 13.88
N THR A 65 -3.55 12.40 14.65
CA THR A 65 -3.16 13.76 14.27
C THR A 65 -2.37 13.81 12.98
N ARG A 66 -1.43 12.87 12.78
CA ARG A 66 -0.66 12.72 11.54
C ARG A 66 -1.56 12.57 10.33
N PHE A 67 -2.52 11.64 10.37
CA PHE A 67 -3.34 11.33 9.21
C PHE A 67 -4.48 12.34 9.00
N VAL A 68 -5.00 12.96 10.04
CA VAL A 68 -5.94 14.09 9.88
C VAL A 68 -5.28 15.23 9.12
N VAL A 69 -4.08 15.64 9.54
CA VAL A 69 -3.37 16.75 8.89
C VAL A 69 -2.97 16.37 7.45
N ALA A 70 -2.41 15.18 7.23
CA ALA A 70 -2.00 14.74 5.90
C ALA A 70 -3.21 14.61 4.95
N GLY A 71 -4.34 14.04 5.43
CA GLY A 71 -5.57 13.90 4.69
C GLY A 71 -6.19 15.25 4.33
N ALA A 72 -6.23 16.18 5.30
CA ALA A 72 -6.72 17.54 5.09
C ALA A 72 -5.87 18.31 4.05
N LEU A 73 -4.54 18.19 4.12
CA LEU A 73 -3.63 18.81 3.13
C LEU A 73 -3.88 18.25 1.72
N LEU A 74 -4.00 16.93 1.57
CA LEU A 74 -4.25 16.30 0.26
C LEU A 74 -5.61 16.68 -0.30
N LEU A 75 -6.68 16.60 0.51
CA LEU A 75 -8.03 16.96 0.06
C LEU A 75 -8.18 18.46 -0.20
N GLY A 76 -7.59 19.30 0.65
CA GLY A 76 -7.55 20.76 0.43
C GLY A 76 -6.86 21.11 -0.88
N TRP A 77 -5.71 20.48 -1.15
CA TRP A 77 -5.00 20.65 -2.42
C TRP A 77 -5.83 20.22 -3.64
N GLN A 78 -6.54 19.08 -3.53
CA GLN A 78 -7.41 18.61 -4.61
C GLN A 78 -8.62 19.52 -4.80
N GLY A 79 -9.21 20.03 -3.71
CA GLY A 79 -10.31 21.01 -3.75
C GLY A 79 -9.89 22.31 -4.44
N LEU A 80 -8.71 22.86 -4.11
CA LEU A 80 -8.14 24.05 -4.77
C LEU A 80 -7.90 23.84 -6.27
N ARG A 81 -7.70 22.58 -6.70
CA ARG A 81 -7.59 22.20 -8.12
C ARG A 81 -8.92 21.92 -8.80
N GLY A 82 -10.05 22.16 -8.14
CA GLY A 82 -11.38 21.89 -8.67
C GLY A 82 -11.70 20.42 -8.88
N ARG A 83 -10.99 19.51 -8.20
CA ARG A 83 -11.29 18.08 -8.29
C ARG A 83 -12.52 17.73 -7.45
N PRO A 84 -13.39 16.85 -7.95
CA PRO A 84 -14.59 16.47 -7.19
C PRO A 84 -14.22 15.78 -5.88
N MET A 85 -14.95 16.13 -4.82
CA MET A 85 -14.84 15.45 -3.53
C MET A 85 -15.51 14.07 -3.57
N PRO A 86 -15.09 13.13 -2.70
CA PRO A 86 -15.66 11.79 -2.67
C PRO A 86 -17.16 11.81 -2.39
N SER A 87 -17.91 10.93 -3.06
CA SER A 87 -19.31 10.66 -2.75
C SER A 87 -19.45 9.98 -1.37
N ALA A 88 -20.67 9.97 -0.79
CA ALA A 88 -20.94 9.31 0.49
C ALA A 88 -20.55 7.81 0.47
N LYS A 89 -20.74 7.12 -0.67
CA LYS A 89 -20.33 5.73 -0.84
C LYS A 89 -18.81 5.59 -0.80
N GLN A 90 -18.09 6.49 -1.47
CA GLN A 90 -16.64 6.52 -1.52
C GLN A 90 -16.03 6.88 -0.16
N TRP A 91 -16.65 7.77 0.62
CA TRP A 91 -16.25 8.04 2.00
C TRP A 91 -16.34 6.80 2.89
N ARG A 92 -17.40 5.99 2.76
CA ARG A 92 -17.53 4.71 3.51
C ARG A 92 -16.46 3.71 3.09
N GLY A 93 -16.18 3.61 1.80
CA GLY A 93 -15.09 2.76 1.28
C GLY A 93 -13.73 3.19 1.82
N ALA A 94 -13.44 4.50 1.76
CA ALA A 94 -12.20 5.08 2.29
C ALA A 94 -12.06 4.87 3.81
N ALA A 95 -13.15 5.01 4.56
CA ALA A 95 -13.16 4.77 6.01
C ALA A 95 -12.84 3.31 6.35
N LEU A 96 -13.44 2.34 5.63
CA LEU A 96 -13.17 0.91 5.87
C LEU A 96 -11.72 0.55 5.54
N VAL A 97 -11.24 0.95 4.35
CA VAL A 97 -9.87 0.66 3.94
C VAL A 97 -8.87 1.41 4.82
N GLY A 98 -9.10 2.69 5.08
CA GLY A 98 -8.29 3.50 5.99
C GLY A 98 -8.23 2.92 7.41
N PHE A 99 -9.34 2.41 7.93
CA PHE A 99 -9.36 1.72 9.22
C PHE A 99 -8.42 0.51 9.24
N LEU A 100 -8.52 -0.36 8.23
CA LEU A 100 -7.68 -1.57 8.15
C LEU A 100 -6.20 -1.24 7.96
N LEU A 101 -5.88 -0.32 7.05
CA LEU A 101 -4.48 0.03 6.75
C LEU A 101 -3.87 0.93 7.82
N LEU A 102 -4.56 2.01 8.17
CA LEU A 102 -3.94 3.12 8.88
C LEU A 102 -4.25 3.09 10.38
N VAL A 103 -5.48 2.71 10.79
CA VAL A 103 -5.78 2.60 12.22
C VAL A 103 -5.22 1.30 12.79
N VAL A 104 -5.59 0.14 12.20
CA VAL A 104 -5.10 -1.16 12.71
C VAL A 104 -3.67 -1.41 12.28
N GLY A 105 -3.33 -1.17 11.01
CA GLY A 105 -1.99 -1.38 10.47
C GLY A 105 -0.95 -0.43 11.08
N ASN A 106 -1.05 0.87 10.80
CA ASN A 106 -0.09 1.86 11.33
C ASN A 106 -0.22 2.08 12.85
N GLY A 107 -1.46 2.11 13.37
CA GLY A 107 -1.68 2.18 14.81
C GLY A 107 -1.10 0.98 15.54
N GLY A 108 -1.25 -0.21 14.97
CA GLY A 108 -0.63 -1.44 15.49
C GLY A 108 0.90 -1.34 15.51
N VAL A 109 1.53 -0.79 14.49
CA VAL A 109 2.97 -0.51 14.47
C VAL A 109 3.33 0.43 15.62
N ALA A 110 2.66 1.56 15.75
CA ALA A 110 2.94 2.54 16.81
C ALA A 110 2.78 1.94 18.22
N VAL A 111 1.77 1.11 18.44
CA VAL A 111 1.59 0.39 19.71
C VAL A 111 2.71 -0.62 19.95
N ALA A 112 3.03 -1.44 18.94
CA ALA A 112 4.02 -2.52 19.08
C ALA A 112 5.43 -1.98 19.32
N GLU A 113 5.80 -0.82 18.77
CA GLU A 113 7.11 -0.21 18.93
C GLU A 113 7.41 0.28 20.38
N HIS A 114 6.43 0.21 21.29
CA HIS A 114 6.73 0.33 22.73
C HIS A 114 7.60 -0.84 23.24
N TRP A 115 7.47 -2.01 22.65
CA TRP A 115 8.13 -3.23 23.11
C TRP A 115 9.09 -3.84 22.10
N VAL A 116 8.89 -3.52 20.81
CA VAL A 116 9.65 -4.09 19.69
C VAL A 116 10.45 -2.98 19.02
N SER A 117 11.68 -3.26 18.58
CA SER A 117 12.49 -2.29 17.86
C SER A 117 11.89 -1.98 16.47
N SER A 118 12.22 -0.81 15.93
CA SER A 118 11.71 -0.38 14.63
C SER A 118 12.14 -1.32 13.50
N GLY A 119 13.40 -1.80 13.56
CA GLY A 119 13.93 -2.77 12.61
C GLY A 119 13.28 -4.15 12.71
N ALA A 120 13.03 -4.65 13.94
CA ALA A 120 12.33 -5.93 14.13
C ALA A 120 10.87 -5.85 13.65
N THR A 121 10.21 -4.73 13.90
CA THR A 121 8.85 -4.47 13.44
C THR A 121 8.76 -4.56 11.91
N VAL A 122 9.61 -3.84 11.17
CA VAL A 122 9.57 -3.87 9.71
C VAL A 122 10.02 -5.20 9.13
N ALA A 123 10.97 -5.89 9.78
CA ALA A 123 11.38 -7.22 9.37
C ALA A 123 10.19 -8.20 9.40
N LEU A 124 9.37 -8.16 10.46
CA LEU A 124 8.19 -9.01 10.54
C LEU A 124 7.09 -8.59 9.55
N ILE A 125 6.93 -7.28 9.30
CA ILE A 125 5.97 -6.76 8.29
C ILE A 125 6.36 -7.21 6.87
N SER A 126 7.62 -7.56 6.60
CA SER A 126 8.06 -8.02 5.28
C SER A 126 7.34 -9.27 4.76
N VAL A 127 6.62 -10.01 5.60
CA VAL A 127 5.72 -11.11 5.19
C VAL A 127 4.40 -10.62 4.55
N MET A 128 4.11 -9.32 4.56
CA MET A 128 2.86 -8.73 4.07
C MET A 128 2.47 -9.16 2.64
N PRO A 129 3.36 -9.25 1.64
CA PRO A 129 3.01 -9.70 0.31
C PRO A 129 2.44 -11.12 0.30
N LEU A 130 2.96 -11.99 1.17
CA LEU A 130 2.50 -13.38 1.30
C LEU A 130 1.11 -13.43 1.95
N ALA A 131 0.88 -12.63 2.99
CA ALA A 131 -0.44 -12.46 3.60
C ALA A 131 -1.45 -11.90 2.59
N THR A 132 -1.03 -10.97 1.73
CA THR A 132 -1.88 -10.41 0.66
C THR A 132 -2.27 -11.48 -0.36
N ALA A 133 -1.36 -12.40 -0.71
CA ALA A 133 -1.65 -13.52 -1.60
C ALA A 133 -2.70 -14.46 -1.00
N LEU A 134 -2.60 -14.77 0.30
CA LEU A 134 -3.59 -15.59 1.02
C LEU A 134 -4.97 -14.94 1.04
N TRP A 135 -5.05 -13.63 1.35
CA TRP A 135 -6.32 -12.89 1.28
C TRP A 135 -6.89 -12.85 -0.13
N SER A 136 -6.05 -12.66 -1.16
CA SER A 136 -6.49 -12.72 -2.55
C SER A 136 -7.12 -14.08 -2.88
N GLY A 137 -6.55 -15.17 -2.34
CA GLY A 137 -7.10 -16.52 -2.42
C GLY A 137 -8.51 -16.61 -1.82
N ALA A 138 -8.70 -16.11 -0.59
CA ALA A 138 -10.02 -16.11 0.06
C ALA A 138 -11.10 -15.37 -0.77
N PHE A 139 -10.69 -14.45 -1.64
CA PHE A 139 -11.55 -13.74 -2.60
C PHE A 139 -11.57 -14.38 -3.99
N GLY A 140 -11.18 -15.65 -4.13
CA GLY A 140 -11.27 -16.43 -5.36
C GLY A 140 -10.04 -16.38 -6.27
N GLN A 141 -8.98 -15.68 -5.87
CA GLN A 141 -7.69 -15.63 -6.59
C GLN A 141 -6.64 -16.45 -5.83
N TRP A 142 -6.84 -17.76 -5.76
CA TRP A 142 -5.97 -18.66 -5.02
C TRP A 142 -4.55 -18.67 -5.58
N PRO A 143 -3.53 -18.68 -4.70
CA PRO A 143 -2.14 -18.85 -5.11
C PRO A 143 -1.94 -20.16 -5.90
N ARG A 144 -1.11 -20.09 -6.93
CA ARG A 144 -0.71 -21.28 -7.70
C ARG A 144 0.28 -22.15 -6.92
N ARG A 145 0.53 -23.38 -7.38
CA ARG A 145 1.41 -24.33 -6.68
C ARG A 145 2.79 -23.74 -6.35
N MET A 146 3.40 -22.98 -7.26
CA MET A 146 4.69 -22.34 -7.02
C MET A 146 4.61 -21.20 -6.02
N GLU A 147 3.51 -20.45 -6.00
CA GLU A 147 3.29 -19.36 -5.02
C GLU A 147 3.12 -19.95 -3.61
N TRP A 148 2.49 -21.12 -3.46
CA TRP A 148 2.43 -21.84 -2.19
C TRP A 148 3.83 -22.19 -1.65
N GLY A 149 4.77 -22.56 -2.54
CA GLY A 149 6.17 -22.76 -2.16
C GLY A 149 6.83 -21.50 -1.60
N ALA A 150 6.58 -20.36 -2.24
CA ALA A 150 7.06 -19.06 -1.77
C ALA A 150 6.42 -18.68 -0.41
N ILE A 151 5.10 -18.90 -0.24
CA ILE A 151 4.39 -18.65 1.02
C ILE A 151 4.97 -19.52 2.14
N ALA A 152 5.20 -20.81 1.89
CA ALA A 152 5.79 -21.73 2.87
C ALA A 152 7.23 -21.30 3.26
N LEU A 153 8.06 -20.93 2.28
CA LEU A 153 9.41 -20.42 2.53
C LEU A 153 9.39 -19.14 3.38
N GLY A 154 8.48 -18.20 3.06
CA GLY A 154 8.29 -16.99 3.86
C GLY A 154 7.81 -17.28 5.28
N GLY A 155 6.96 -18.28 5.45
CA GLY A 155 6.56 -18.78 6.77
C GLY A 155 7.74 -19.31 7.58
N VAL A 156 8.65 -20.06 6.95
CA VAL A 156 9.90 -20.51 7.60
C VAL A 156 10.76 -19.34 8.06
N GLY A 157 10.98 -18.35 7.18
CA GLY A 157 11.74 -17.14 7.52
C GLY A 157 11.10 -16.35 8.68
N ALA A 158 9.76 -16.18 8.66
CA ALA A 158 9.04 -15.57 9.76
C ALA A 158 9.17 -16.37 11.07
N ALA A 159 9.07 -17.70 11.02
CA ALA A 159 9.27 -18.57 12.18
C ALA A 159 10.68 -18.41 12.76
N VAL A 160 11.72 -18.34 11.93
CA VAL A 160 13.09 -18.09 12.39
C VAL A 160 13.17 -16.74 13.11
N MET A 161 12.60 -15.66 12.53
CA MET A 161 12.59 -14.35 13.19
C MET A 161 11.87 -14.39 14.56
N LEU A 162 10.72 -15.07 14.63
CA LEU A 162 9.93 -15.20 15.86
C LEU A 162 10.67 -15.94 17.01
N THR A 163 11.69 -16.74 16.71
CA THR A 163 12.54 -17.37 17.74
C THR A 163 13.58 -16.42 18.33
N GLY A 164 13.75 -15.21 17.75
CA GLY A 164 14.70 -14.20 18.24
C GLY A 164 14.21 -13.47 19.49
N ARG A 165 15.15 -13.06 20.33
CA ARG A 165 14.88 -12.35 21.60
C ARG A 165 14.11 -11.04 21.40
N ASP A 166 14.32 -10.38 20.25
CA ASP A 166 13.67 -9.10 19.92
C ASP A 166 12.14 -9.22 19.82
N LEU A 167 11.64 -10.37 19.37
CA LEU A 167 10.21 -10.64 19.22
C LEU A 167 9.63 -11.47 20.37
N GLN A 168 10.43 -12.38 20.96
CA GLN A 168 10.01 -13.15 22.14
C GLN A 168 9.92 -12.28 23.40
N GLY A 169 10.67 -11.17 23.47
CA GLY A 169 10.61 -10.22 24.58
C GLY A 169 9.24 -9.54 24.75
N SER A 170 8.42 -9.54 23.68
CA SER A 170 7.04 -9.07 23.74
C SER A 170 6.11 -9.85 22.81
N VAL A 171 5.48 -10.87 23.35
CA VAL A 171 4.43 -11.62 22.64
C VAL A 171 3.29 -10.68 22.19
N VAL A 172 2.91 -9.74 23.06
CA VAL A 172 1.86 -8.77 22.75
C VAL A 172 2.24 -7.90 21.54
N GLY A 173 3.44 -7.28 21.54
CA GLY A 173 3.93 -6.49 20.44
C GLY A 173 3.98 -7.28 19.13
N THR A 174 4.46 -8.52 19.18
CA THR A 174 4.52 -9.42 18.03
C THR A 174 3.13 -9.74 17.47
N LEU A 175 2.16 -10.07 18.32
CA LEU A 175 0.77 -10.33 17.89
C LEU A 175 0.11 -9.10 17.29
N VAL A 176 0.37 -7.91 17.85
CA VAL A 176 -0.15 -6.64 17.33
C VAL A 176 0.42 -6.35 15.94
N ILE A 177 1.73 -6.60 15.70
CA ILE A 177 2.33 -6.45 14.37
C ILE A 177 1.70 -7.43 13.37
N LEU A 178 1.53 -8.69 13.74
CA LEU A 178 0.91 -9.70 12.87
C LEU A 178 -0.54 -9.36 12.54
N LEU A 179 -1.32 -8.92 13.52
CA LEU A 179 -2.67 -8.44 13.32
C LEU A 179 -2.68 -7.22 12.37
N GLY A 180 -1.83 -6.23 12.62
CA GLY A 180 -1.69 -5.04 11.79
C GLY A 180 -1.33 -5.41 10.34
N THR A 181 -0.36 -6.30 10.14
CA THR A 181 0.07 -6.80 8.83
C THR A 181 -1.06 -7.53 8.11
N THR A 182 -1.82 -8.35 8.82
CA THR A 182 -2.96 -9.09 8.30
C THR A 182 -4.08 -8.14 7.87
N CYS A 183 -4.41 -7.14 8.69
CA CYS A 183 -5.43 -6.13 8.38
C CYS A 183 -4.99 -5.22 7.22
N TRP A 184 -3.71 -4.82 7.18
CA TRP A 184 -3.17 -4.08 6.05
C TRP A 184 -3.30 -4.86 4.74
N SER A 185 -2.94 -6.14 4.75
CA SER A 185 -3.06 -7.03 3.60
C SER A 185 -4.50 -7.18 3.13
N LEU A 186 -5.44 -7.38 4.07
CA LEU A 186 -6.88 -7.43 3.77
C LEU A 186 -7.38 -6.11 3.18
N GLY A 187 -7.04 -4.97 3.79
CA GLY A 187 -7.41 -3.65 3.30
C GLY A 187 -6.87 -3.38 1.90
N THR A 188 -5.65 -3.82 1.60
CA THR A 188 -5.05 -3.73 0.26
C THR A 188 -5.86 -4.52 -0.79
N VAL A 189 -6.33 -5.71 -0.46
CA VAL A 189 -7.19 -6.53 -1.34
C VAL A 189 -8.56 -5.89 -1.51
N LEU A 190 -9.16 -5.38 -0.44
CA LEU A 190 -10.47 -4.71 -0.46
C LEU A 190 -10.45 -3.39 -1.22
N ALA A 191 -9.36 -2.62 -1.14
CA ALA A 191 -9.21 -1.35 -1.86
C ALA A 191 -9.37 -1.49 -3.39
N ARG A 192 -9.10 -2.68 -3.94
CA ARG A 192 -9.31 -2.98 -5.36
C ARG A 192 -10.75 -3.37 -5.72
N ARG A 193 -11.62 -3.57 -4.72
CA ARG A 193 -12.98 -4.10 -4.87
C ARG A 193 -14.05 -3.13 -4.40
N ILE A 194 -13.64 -2.14 -3.63
CA ILE A 194 -14.51 -1.12 -3.05
C ILE A 194 -14.38 0.16 -3.87
N ASP A 195 -15.49 0.85 -4.04
CA ASP A 195 -15.53 2.15 -4.72
C ASP A 195 -14.86 3.22 -3.84
N ILE A 196 -13.62 3.54 -4.19
CA ILE A 196 -12.79 4.59 -3.56
C ILE A 196 -12.28 5.50 -4.68
N PRO A 197 -12.19 6.82 -4.48
CA PRO A 197 -11.66 7.72 -5.49
C PRO A 197 -10.22 7.35 -5.85
N HIS A 198 -9.88 7.47 -7.12
CA HIS A 198 -8.52 7.25 -7.57
C HIS A 198 -7.60 8.44 -7.20
N GLY A 199 -6.32 8.16 -7.04
CA GLY A 199 -5.29 9.16 -6.85
C GLY A 199 -5.28 9.84 -5.48
N PRO A 200 -4.76 11.08 -5.41
CA PRO A 200 -4.59 11.80 -4.15
C PRO A 200 -5.89 12.05 -3.39
N THR A 201 -7.03 12.17 -4.09
CA THR A 201 -8.35 12.33 -3.44
C THR A 201 -8.72 11.08 -2.63
N GLY A 202 -8.46 9.87 -3.15
CA GLY A 202 -8.72 8.63 -2.42
C GLY A 202 -7.85 8.50 -1.17
N PHE A 203 -6.54 8.71 -1.31
CA PHE A 203 -5.64 8.66 -0.15
C PHE A 203 -5.93 9.76 0.87
N GLY A 204 -6.28 10.96 0.41
CA GLY A 204 -6.70 12.03 1.31
C GLY A 204 -7.94 11.65 2.12
N ALA A 205 -8.92 10.98 1.49
CA ALA A 205 -10.12 10.49 2.15
C ALA A 205 -9.81 9.34 3.12
N GLU A 206 -8.98 8.37 2.72
CA GLU A 206 -8.52 7.27 3.58
C GLU A 206 -7.78 7.80 4.81
N MET A 207 -6.84 8.74 4.61
CA MET A 207 -6.08 9.33 5.71
C MET A 207 -6.97 10.15 6.65
N LEU A 208 -7.85 11.01 6.12
CA LEU A 208 -8.69 11.85 6.94
C LEU A 208 -9.65 11.01 7.79
N THR A 209 -10.31 10.02 7.18
CA THR A 209 -11.24 9.12 7.91
C THR A 209 -10.50 8.26 8.91
N ALA A 210 -9.37 7.68 8.53
CA ALA A 210 -8.55 6.87 9.43
C ALA A 210 -7.98 7.70 10.58
N GLY A 211 -7.54 8.93 10.30
CA GLY A 211 -7.05 9.82 11.34
C GLY A 211 -8.12 10.15 12.37
N LEU A 212 -9.34 10.48 11.93
CA LEU A 212 -10.48 10.71 12.84
C LEU A 212 -10.82 9.44 13.64
N LEU A 213 -10.86 8.28 12.99
CA LEU A 213 -11.10 7.00 13.67
C LEU A 213 -9.99 6.68 14.68
N ALA A 214 -8.72 6.94 14.36
CA ALA A 214 -7.61 6.75 15.28
C ALA A 214 -7.73 7.66 16.52
N LEU A 215 -8.14 8.93 16.33
CA LEU A 215 -8.42 9.83 17.47
C LEU A 215 -9.59 9.33 18.32
N MET A 216 -10.63 8.76 17.71
CA MET A 216 -11.73 8.14 18.46
C MET A 216 -11.23 6.93 19.28
N VAL A 217 -10.35 6.08 18.69
CA VAL A 217 -9.71 4.97 19.40
C VAL A 217 -8.83 5.49 20.53
N SER A 218 -8.06 6.56 20.31
CA SER A 218 -7.24 7.23 21.33
C SER A 218 -8.06 7.65 22.53
N VAL A 219 -9.21 8.32 22.30
CA VAL A 219 -10.14 8.70 23.38
C VAL A 219 -10.73 7.48 24.08
N ALA A 220 -11.17 6.47 23.32
CA ALA A 220 -11.77 5.25 23.87
C ALA A 220 -10.80 4.43 24.73
N LEU A 221 -9.49 4.48 24.42
CA LEU A 221 -8.44 3.85 25.22
C LEU A 221 -7.97 4.71 26.39
N GLY A 222 -8.49 5.93 26.54
CA GLY A 222 -8.09 6.84 27.59
C GLY A 222 -6.68 7.42 27.41
N GLU A 223 -6.19 7.51 26.17
CA GLU A 223 -4.90 8.15 25.91
C GLU A 223 -4.95 9.63 26.32
N HIS A 224 -3.99 10.05 27.15
CA HIS A 224 -3.87 11.46 27.55
C HIS A 224 -3.22 12.27 26.43
N TRP A 225 -3.95 13.21 25.85
CA TRP A 225 -3.44 14.07 24.78
C TRP A 225 -2.48 15.11 25.37
N VAL A 226 -1.20 14.80 25.26
CA VAL A 226 -0.12 15.69 25.69
C VAL A 226 0.62 16.17 24.46
N LEU A 227 0.84 17.48 24.38
CA LEU A 227 1.74 18.05 23.36
C LEU A 227 3.17 17.69 23.75
N PRO A 228 3.96 17.17 22.81
CA PRO A 228 5.34 16.78 23.11
C PRO A 228 6.19 17.99 23.54
N ASP A 229 6.93 17.86 24.62
CA ASP A 229 7.87 18.89 25.09
C ASP A 229 9.19 18.85 24.29
N SER A 230 9.49 17.72 23.63
CA SER A 230 10.74 17.51 22.93
C SER A 230 10.65 17.98 21.47
N PRO A 231 11.55 18.87 20.99
CA PRO A 231 11.67 19.21 19.58
C PRO A 231 11.90 17.99 18.68
N ARG A 232 12.58 16.94 19.17
CA ARG A 232 12.83 15.69 18.43
C ARG A 232 11.52 15.00 18.05
N VAL A 233 10.55 14.95 18.96
CA VAL A 233 9.24 14.33 18.72
C VAL A 233 8.43 15.17 17.71
N TRP A 234 8.49 16.50 17.82
CA TRP A 234 7.84 17.40 16.84
C TRP A 234 8.42 17.21 15.44
N TRP A 235 9.74 17.14 15.29
CA TRP A 235 10.37 16.87 13.99
C TRP A 235 10.00 15.51 13.44
N ALA A 236 9.90 14.46 14.28
CA ALA A 236 9.41 13.15 13.88
C ALA A 236 7.96 13.23 13.39
N TRP A 237 7.08 13.94 14.08
CA TRP A 237 5.69 14.13 13.67
C TRP A 237 5.59 14.89 12.33
N VAL A 238 6.29 16.00 12.16
CA VAL A 238 6.33 16.77 10.91
C VAL A 238 6.85 15.90 9.77
N TYR A 239 7.92 15.14 10.02
CA TYR A 239 8.47 14.18 9.05
C TYR A 239 7.43 13.15 8.65
N LEU A 240 6.72 12.56 9.59
CA LEU A 240 5.67 11.57 9.34
C LEU A 240 4.50 12.16 8.54
N VAL A 241 4.09 13.40 8.80
CA VAL A 241 3.03 14.09 8.05
C VAL A 241 3.48 14.37 6.62
N LEU A 242 4.59 15.09 6.44
CA LEU A 242 4.99 15.60 5.14
C LEU A 242 5.62 14.51 4.28
N PHE A 243 6.64 13.83 4.79
CA PHE A 243 7.36 12.83 4.04
C PHE A 243 6.67 11.47 4.09
N GLY A 244 6.41 10.95 5.28
CA GLY A 244 5.82 9.63 5.47
C GLY A 244 4.40 9.48 4.94
N SER A 245 3.63 10.57 4.92
CA SER A 245 2.23 10.53 4.43
C SER A 245 2.09 11.25 3.08
N VAL A 246 2.25 12.56 2.99
CA VAL A 246 1.93 13.31 1.75
C VAL A 246 2.85 12.93 0.59
N ILE A 247 4.17 12.97 0.79
CA ILE A 247 5.14 12.76 -0.29
C ILE A 247 5.21 11.27 -0.68
N ALA A 248 5.43 10.38 0.28
CA ALA A 248 5.63 8.96 -0.01
C ALA A 248 4.40 8.30 -0.63
N PHE A 249 3.18 8.59 -0.13
CA PHE A 249 1.97 8.07 -0.76
C PHE A 249 1.72 8.67 -2.14
N SER A 250 2.04 9.94 -2.37
CA SER A 250 1.94 10.56 -3.70
C SER A 250 2.93 9.93 -4.67
N ALA A 251 4.18 9.70 -4.24
CA ALA A 251 5.20 9.00 -5.03
C ALA A 251 4.82 7.56 -5.32
N TYR A 252 4.33 6.83 -4.31
CA TYR A 252 3.85 5.45 -4.46
C TYR A 252 2.71 5.37 -5.47
N ARG A 253 1.74 6.27 -5.38
CA ARG A 253 0.63 6.32 -6.33
C ARG A 253 1.10 6.58 -7.76
N PHE A 254 2.02 7.54 -7.94
CA PHE A 254 2.62 7.81 -9.23
C PHE A 254 3.27 6.54 -9.82
N VAL A 255 3.99 5.78 -8.99
CA VAL A 255 4.64 4.52 -9.39
C VAL A 255 3.61 3.46 -9.78
N VAL A 256 2.63 3.17 -8.91
CA VAL A 256 1.61 2.10 -9.13
C VAL A 256 0.83 2.31 -10.41
N GLU A 257 0.57 3.56 -10.81
CA GLU A 257 -0.16 3.88 -12.03
C GLU A 257 0.67 3.74 -13.31
N ARG A 258 2.00 3.67 -13.21
CA ARG A 258 2.91 3.82 -14.37
C ARG A 258 3.90 2.69 -14.57
N VAL A 259 4.08 1.85 -13.58
CA VAL A 259 5.01 0.71 -13.69
C VAL A 259 4.28 -0.61 -13.42
N SER A 260 4.95 -1.72 -13.70
CA SER A 260 4.41 -3.05 -13.40
C SER A 260 4.14 -3.22 -11.90
N PRO A 261 3.13 -3.99 -11.49
CA PRO A 261 2.87 -4.28 -10.08
C PRO A 261 4.10 -4.86 -9.37
N THR A 262 4.89 -5.69 -10.06
CA THR A 262 6.15 -6.25 -9.55
C THR A 262 7.14 -5.16 -9.18
N LEU A 263 7.37 -4.17 -10.06
CA LEU A 263 8.28 -3.07 -9.79
C LEU A 263 7.72 -2.14 -8.69
N ALA A 264 6.41 -1.91 -8.69
CA ALA A 264 5.76 -1.09 -7.66
C ALA A 264 5.88 -1.72 -6.26
N SER A 265 5.91 -3.06 -6.14
CA SER A 265 6.00 -3.78 -4.86
C SER A 265 7.42 -3.96 -4.34
N THR A 266 8.46 -3.54 -5.08
CA THR A 266 9.86 -3.72 -4.66
C THR A 266 10.23 -2.99 -3.37
N TYR A 267 9.45 -2.00 -2.95
CA TYR A 267 9.64 -1.36 -1.63
C TYR A 267 9.59 -2.37 -0.47
N ALA A 268 8.81 -3.44 -0.60
CA ALA A 268 8.72 -4.48 0.42
C ALA A 268 10.07 -5.22 0.67
N TYR A 269 10.98 -5.19 -0.31
CA TYR A 269 12.32 -5.76 -0.17
C TYR A 269 13.35 -4.76 0.36
N VAL A 270 13.15 -3.47 0.06
CA VAL A 270 14.14 -2.43 0.36
C VAL A 270 13.88 -1.78 1.72
N ASN A 271 12.61 -1.65 2.11
CA ASN A 271 12.26 -1.02 3.39
C ASN A 271 12.88 -1.71 4.62
N PRO A 272 12.87 -3.06 4.76
CA PRO A 272 13.47 -3.70 5.92
C PRO A 272 14.98 -3.45 6.08
N PRO A 273 15.83 -3.61 5.06
CA PRO A 273 17.23 -3.19 5.13
C PRO A 273 17.42 -1.72 5.51
N VAL A 274 16.63 -0.81 4.94
CA VAL A 274 16.71 0.63 5.26
C VAL A 274 16.34 0.86 6.73
N ALA A 275 15.26 0.27 7.22
CA ALA A 275 14.85 0.43 8.62
C ALA A 275 15.86 -0.15 9.61
N LEU A 276 16.44 -1.32 9.31
CA LEU A 276 17.51 -1.90 10.13
C LEU A 276 18.74 -0.98 10.16
N CYS A 277 19.19 -0.46 9.02
CA CYS A 277 20.30 0.48 8.97
C CYS A 277 20.02 1.75 9.79
N VAL A 278 18.83 2.32 9.66
CA VAL A 278 18.44 3.55 10.36
C VAL A 278 18.27 3.31 11.86
N GLY A 279 17.63 2.21 12.26
CA GLY A 279 17.48 1.81 13.65
C GLY A 279 18.84 1.60 14.33
N TRP A 280 19.75 0.93 13.65
CA TRP A 280 21.13 0.74 14.15
C TRP A 280 21.90 2.07 14.25
N TRP A 281 21.87 2.88 13.20
CA TRP A 281 22.70 4.11 13.12
C TRP A 281 22.17 5.25 13.98
N LEU A 282 20.85 5.51 13.93
CA LEU A 282 20.23 6.65 14.62
C LEU A 282 19.57 6.25 15.95
N GLY A 283 19.13 5.00 16.06
CA GLY A 283 18.40 4.48 17.23
C GLY A 283 19.25 3.70 18.21
N ASN A 284 20.52 3.40 17.91
CA ASN A 284 21.35 2.47 18.64
C ASN A 284 20.65 1.10 18.90
N GLU A 285 19.77 0.70 17.96
CA GLU A 285 19.05 -0.56 18.04
C GLU A 285 20.01 -1.72 17.76
N SER A 286 19.96 -2.77 18.58
CA SER A 286 20.64 -4.04 18.34
C SER A 286 19.65 -5.05 17.79
N PHE A 287 20.08 -5.91 16.90
CA PHE A 287 19.22 -6.91 16.28
C PHE A 287 19.72 -8.31 16.60
N SER A 288 18.80 -9.22 16.93
CA SER A 288 19.17 -10.62 17.15
C SER A 288 19.64 -11.28 15.84
N PRO A 289 20.53 -12.28 15.93
CA PRO A 289 20.94 -13.09 14.77
C PRO A 289 19.74 -13.70 14.02
N ASN A 290 18.65 -13.99 14.73
CA ASN A 290 17.45 -14.57 14.16
C ASN A 290 16.74 -13.63 13.15
N ILE A 291 16.74 -12.31 13.41
CA ILE A 291 16.24 -11.33 12.45
C ILE A 291 17.17 -11.29 11.22
N LEU A 292 18.48 -11.26 11.43
CA LEU A 292 19.46 -11.22 10.35
C LEU A 292 19.45 -12.49 9.49
N LEU A 293 19.10 -13.65 10.04
CA LEU A 293 18.94 -14.91 9.31
C LEU A 293 17.56 -15.06 8.65
N GLY A 294 16.50 -14.73 9.38
CA GLY A 294 15.12 -14.93 8.91
C GLY A 294 14.71 -13.92 7.83
N LEU A 295 15.17 -12.67 7.93
CA LEU A 295 14.82 -11.62 6.97
C LEU A 295 15.24 -11.97 5.53
N PRO A 296 16.49 -12.40 5.22
CA PRO A 296 16.86 -12.82 3.86
C PRO A 296 15.99 -13.95 3.32
N ILE A 297 15.56 -14.89 4.18
CA ILE A 297 14.65 -15.98 3.78
C ILE A 297 13.29 -15.42 3.37
N VAL A 298 12.72 -14.50 4.17
CA VAL A 298 11.44 -13.84 3.84
C VAL A 298 11.58 -13.02 2.56
N LEU A 299 12.63 -12.22 2.43
CA LEU A 299 12.87 -11.42 1.22
C LEU A 299 13.04 -12.31 -0.02
N GLY A 300 13.75 -13.42 0.10
CA GLY A 300 13.88 -14.43 -0.97
C GLY A 300 12.53 -15.05 -1.34
N ALA A 301 11.68 -15.37 -0.36
CA ALA A 301 10.32 -15.88 -0.57
C ALA A 301 9.43 -14.87 -1.31
N VAL A 302 9.47 -13.60 -0.89
CA VAL A 302 8.70 -12.52 -1.54
C VAL A 302 9.23 -12.28 -2.96
N ALA A 303 10.56 -12.33 -3.18
CA ALA A 303 11.16 -12.24 -4.50
C ALA A 303 10.71 -13.39 -5.42
N LEU A 304 10.71 -14.62 -4.90
CA LEU A 304 10.21 -15.79 -5.62
C LEU A 304 8.74 -15.63 -5.99
N HIS A 305 7.90 -15.19 -5.06
CA HIS A 305 6.49 -14.94 -5.30
C HIS A 305 6.26 -13.90 -6.42
N ALA A 306 6.95 -12.77 -6.35
CA ALA A 306 6.88 -11.71 -7.37
C ALA A 306 7.35 -12.21 -8.75
N TRP A 307 8.42 -13.01 -8.79
CA TRP A 307 8.93 -13.59 -10.03
C TRP A 307 7.93 -14.56 -10.68
N VAL A 308 7.29 -15.43 -9.88
CA VAL A 308 6.25 -16.34 -10.37
C VAL A 308 5.09 -15.56 -10.97
N GLN A 309 4.60 -14.53 -10.28
CA GLN A 309 3.52 -13.69 -10.81
C GLN A 309 3.91 -12.97 -12.11
N ALA A 310 5.14 -12.46 -12.22
CA ALA A 310 5.62 -11.78 -13.42
C ALA A 310 5.67 -12.72 -14.64
N ARG A 311 6.12 -13.97 -14.46
CA ARG A 311 6.13 -14.99 -15.53
C ARG A 311 4.73 -15.29 -16.05
N ASP A 312 3.77 -15.43 -15.15
CA ASP A 312 2.39 -15.73 -15.51
C ASP A 312 1.73 -14.63 -16.33
N HIS A 313 1.96 -13.37 -15.98
CA HIS A 313 1.47 -12.23 -16.76
C HIS A 313 2.07 -12.18 -18.16
N SER A 314 3.36 -12.51 -18.29
CA SER A 314 4.05 -12.56 -19.58
C SER A 314 3.51 -13.68 -20.48
N GLN A 315 3.23 -14.86 -19.92
CA GLN A 315 2.66 -15.99 -20.66
C GLN A 315 1.21 -15.71 -21.11
N SER A 316 0.39 -15.13 -20.24
CA SER A 316 -0.99 -14.75 -20.56
C SER A 316 -1.04 -13.69 -21.68
N ALA A 317 -0.16 -12.70 -21.65
CA ALA A 317 -0.05 -11.68 -22.71
C ALA A 317 0.37 -12.28 -24.06
N GLN A 318 1.28 -13.27 -24.06
CA GLN A 318 1.70 -13.97 -25.27
C GLN A 318 0.57 -14.82 -25.87
N VAL A 319 -0.19 -15.53 -25.05
CA VAL A 319 -1.34 -16.34 -25.50
C VAL A 319 -2.41 -15.45 -26.13
N THR A 320 -2.74 -14.31 -25.49
CA THR A 320 -3.71 -13.35 -26.05
C THR A 320 -3.24 -12.73 -27.37
N SER A 321 -1.93 -12.55 -27.56
CA SER A 321 -1.38 -12.03 -28.82
C SER A 321 -1.36 -13.07 -29.95
N LEU A 322 -1.46 -14.36 -29.64
CA LEU A 322 -1.47 -15.48 -30.57
C LEU A 322 -2.90 -15.92 -30.94
N GLU A 323 -3.94 -15.47 -30.22
CA GLU A 323 -5.31 -15.71 -30.61
C GLU A 323 -5.60 -15.03 -31.96
N PRO A 324 -6.12 -15.78 -32.98
CA PRO A 324 -6.46 -15.20 -34.27
C PRO A 324 -7.52 -14.11 -34.09
N GLN A 325 -7.22 -12.89 -34.55
CA GLN A 325 -8.23 -11.84 -34.58
C GLN A 325 -9.47 -12.33 -35.34
N PRO A 326 -10.68 -12.11 -34.77
CA PRO A 326 -11.91 -12.52 -35.44
C PRO A 326 -11.98 -11.92 -36.86
N ASP A 327 -12.32 -12.74 -37.84
CA ASP A 327 -12.29 -12.40 -39.29
C ASP A 327 -12.99 -11.09 -39.68
N GLY A 328 -13.83 -10.55 -38.80
CA GLY A 328 -14.48 -9.24 -38.96
C GLY A 328 -13.52 -8.04 -38.94
N GLU A 329 -12.48 -8.07 -38.10
CA GLU A 329 -11.51 -6.96 -38.03
C GLU A 329 -10.47 -7.01 -39.14
N ARG A 330 -10.10 -8.20 -39.62
CA ARG A 330 -9.23 -8.37 -40.78
C ARG A 330 -9.84 -7.78 -42.05
N ARG A 331 -11.18 -7.85 -42.23
CA ARG A 331 -11.88 -7.25 -43.37
C ARG A 331 -11.95 -5.72 -43.27
N GLN A 332 -12.05 -5.15 -42.07
CA GLN A 332 -12.05 -3.68 -41.90
C GLN A 332 -10.68 -3.06 -42.11
N THR A 333 -9.61 -3.72 -41.62
CA THR A 333 -8.23 -3.25 -41.81
C THR A 333 -7.81 -3.33 -43.28
N LYS A 334 -8.18 -4.42 -44.04
CA LYS A 334 -7.94 -4.50 -45.46
C LYS A 334 -8.72 -3.44 -46.28
N LYS A 335 -9.95 -3.10 -45.86
CA LYS A 335 -10.70 -2.01 -46.49
C LYS A 335 -10.13 -0.61 -46.22
N ARG A 336 -9.49 -0.39 -45.07
CA ARG A 336 -8.83 0.89 -44.75
C ARG A 336 -7.46 1.06 -45.45
N LEU A 337 -6.77 -0.03 -45.79
CA LEU A 337 -5.51 0.01 -46.55
C LEU A 337 -5.69 0.06 -48.07
N ALA A 338 -6.93 -0.16 -48.55
CA ALA A 338 -7.25 -0.14 -49.99
C ALA A 338 -8.01 1.14 -50.44
N ALA A 339 -8.25 2.08 -49.50
CA ALA A 339 -8.82 3.40 -49.74
C ALA A 339 -7.77 4.49 -49.49
#